data_1fd6ea8f1b7a2b3b9dd7712f27d98cf6
#
_entry.id   1fd6ea8f1b7a2b3b9dd7712f27d98cf6
#
_cell.length_a   1.000
_cell.length_b   1.000
_cell.length_c   1.000
_cell.angle_alpha   90.00
_cell.angle_beta   90.00
_cell.angle_gamma   90.00
#
_symmetry.space_group_name_H-M   'P 1'
#
loop_
_entity.id
_entity.type
_entity.pdbx_description
1 polymer ?
#
loop_
_entity_poly.entity_id
_entity_poly.type
_entity_poly.pdbx_seq_one_letter_code
_entity_poly.pdbx_strand_id
1 'polypeptide(L)'
;MRIVRLYSKQDCHLCEDAQAILNDVATSAPFEVQVVDIEQDPVLNKLFGEHIPVVDFGEGTRLYWPFARDDVLKALNGIGGGEQRSDVPVMSSRAAVTGRTRDVVIFVDKLIYHFARHWIAVIALFIGLYAGLPFLAPVLMAKGYTDLANIIYSAYRFACHQLPSRSYFILGQQVAYCHRDTAIYTALFLAIILFGFVRRRLKPLPLLGYAVLIAPMAVDGVTQLVGLRVSNWQLRTITGALFGLGSAWLALPYLEEAFQDIRQSVADQLHLT
;
A
#
# COMPACT_ATOMS: atom_id res chain seq x y z
N MET A 1 23.33 29.63 -31.29
CA MET A 1 22.35 28.63 -31.74
C MET A 1 21.61 28.19 -30.51
N ARG A 2 20.28 28.15 -30.51
CA ARG A 2 19.49 27.77 -29.32
C ARG A 2 19.55 26.26 -29.19
N ILE A 3 19.82 25.74 -27.95
CA ILE A 3 19.83 24.31 -27.68
C ILE A 3 18.47 23.94 -27.09
N VAL A 4 17.81 22.95 -27.69
CA VAL A 4 16.55 22.38 -27.24
C VAL A 4 16.82 20.96 -26.75
N ARG A 5 16.47 20.64 -25.50
CA ARG A 5 16.73 19.33 -24.93
C ARG A 5 15.50 18.47 -25.05
N LEU A 6 15.66 17.27 -25.60
CA LEU A 6 14.62 16.20 -25.58
C LEU A 6 15.01 15.17 -24.54
N TYR A 7 14.25 15.10 -23.46
CA TYR A 7 14.39 14.05 -22.45
C TYR A 7 13.71 12.77 -22.95
N SER A 8 14.49 11.69 -23.02
CA SER A 8 14.12 10.42 -23.64
C SER A 8 14.69 9.24 -22.85
N LYS A 9 14.30 8.03 -23.19
CA LYS A 9 14.92 6.76 -22.72
C LYS A 9 15.07 5.79 -23.89
N GLN A 10 15.81 4.69 -23.67
CA GLN A 10 15.92 3.61 -24.65
C GLN A 10 14.55 3.00 -24.96
N ASP A 11 14.35 2.54 -26.19
CA ASP A 11 13.13 1.88 -26.68
C ASP A 11 11.82 2.69 -26.49
N CYS A 12 11.87 4.02 -26.66
CA CYS A 12 10.73 4.92 -26.49
C CYS A 12 10.17 5.37 -27.85
N HIS A 13 9.17 4.70 -28.38
CA HIS A 13 8.48 5.03 -29.65
C HIS A 13 8.00 6.49 -29.71
N LEU A 14 7.37 6.98 -28.62
CA LEU A 14 6.87 8.36 -28.57
C LEU A 14 8.01 9.39 -28.62
N CYS A 15 9.20 9.02 -28.13
CA CYS A 15 10.37 9.89 -28.18
C CYS A 15 10.95 9.98 -29.60
N GLU A 16 10.82 8.90 -30.39
CA GLU A 16 11.18 8.89 -31.82
C GLU A 16 10.26 9.82 -32.60
N ASP A 17 8.94 9.75 -32.36
CA ASP A 17 7.95 10.64 -32.97
C ASP A 17 8.21 12.11 -32.60
N ALA A 18 8.50 12.40 -31.33
CA ALA A 18 8.83 13.73 -30.86
C ALA A 18 10.11 14.27 -31.53
N GLN A 19 11.12 13.41 -31.66
CA GLN A 19 12.37 13.77 -32.35
C GLN A 19 12.16 14.05 -33.85
N ALA A 20 11.29 13.28 -34.50
CA ALA A 20 10.92 13.51 -35.90
C ALA A 20 10.28 14.90 -36.09
N ILE A 21 9.34 15.28 -35.20
CA ILE A 21 8.72 16.63 -35.22
C ILE A 21 9.76 17.74 -35.00
N LEU A 22 10.66 17.56 -34.04
CA LEU A 22 11.70 18.53 -33.72
C LEU A 22 12.68 18.71 -34.92
N ASN A 23 13.08 17.62 -35.55
CA ASN A 23 13.95 17.63 -36.71
C ASN A 23 13.28 18.33 -37.93
N ASP A 24 11.97 18.11 -38.14
CA ASP A 24 11.20 18.79 -39.18
C ASP A 24 11.14 20.30 -38.93
N VAL A 25 10.90 20.74 -37.68
CA VAL A 25 10.90 22.17 -37.33
C VAL A 25 12.30 22.76 -37.44
N ALA A 26 13.35 22.04 -37.09
CA ALA A 26 14.74 22.51 -37.22
C ALA A 26 15.16 22.83 -38.65
N THR A 27 14.47 22.31 -39.66
CA THR A 27 14.68 22.70 -41.08
C THR A 27 14.19 24.12 -41.37
N SER A 28 13.25 24.63 -40.59
CA SER A 28 12.60 25.93 -40.77
C SER A 28 13.07 27.00 -39.76
N ALA A 29 13.55 26.60 -38.60
CA ALA A 29 14.03 27.46 -37.53
C ALA A 29 15.36 26.94 -36.96
N PRO A 30 16.44 27.73 -36.90
CA PRO A 30 17.75 27.24 -36.51
C PRO A 30 17.87 27.00 -35.02
N PHE A 31 17.77 25.75 -34.58
CA PHE A 31 18.09 25.27 -33.23
C PHE A 31 18.74 23.90 -33.30
N GLU A 32 19.41 23.51 -32.24
CA GLU A 32 20.07 22.20 -32.11
C GLU A 32 19.29 21.33 -31.12
N VAL A 33 18.97 20.11 -31.52
CA VAL A 33 18.28 19.13 -30.65
C VAL A 33 19.34 18.32 -29.92
N GLN A 34 19.34 18.40 -28.59
CA GLN A 34 20.14 17.56 -27.72
C GLN A 34 19.24 16.50 -27.05
N VAL A 35 19.42 15.26 -27.44
CA VAL A 35 18.74 14.15 -26.79
C VAL A 35 19.45 13.80 -25.49
N VAL A 36 18.71 13.76 -24.37
CA VAL A 36 19.21 13.45 -23.03
C VAL A 36 18.54 12.18 -22.55
N ASP A 37 19.34 11.13 -22.35
CA ASP A 37 18.88 9.88 -21.77
C ASP A 37 18.68 10.05 -20.26
N ILE A 38 17.43 9.95 -19.80
CA ILE A 38 17.08 10.14 -18.40
C ILE A 38 17.42 8.92 -17.52
N GLU A 39 17.67 7.74 -18.10
CA GLU A 39 18.03 6.55 -17.34
C GLU A 39 19.42 6.64 -16.71
N GLN A 40 20.28 7.49 -17.29
CA GLN A 40 21.63 7.74 -16.78
C GLN A 40 21.68 8.75 -15.61
N ASP A 41 20.56 9.47 -15.34
CA ASP A 41 20.46 10.44 -14.25
C ASP A 41 19.25 10.14 -13.37
N PRO A 42 19.47 9.66 -12.12
CA PRO A 42 18.39 9.32 -11.20
C PRO A 42 17.44 10.49 -10.89
N VAL A 43 17.92 11.75 -10.95
CA VAL A 43 17.10 12.94 -10.71
C VAL A 43 16.19 13.19 -11.89
N LEU A 44 16.73 13.13 -13.12
CA LEU A 44 15.94 13.29 -14.35
C LEU A 44 14.93 12.16 -14.52
N ASN A 45 15.31 10.93 -14.20
CA ASN A 45 14.43 9.77 -14.24
C ASN A 45 13.27 9.92 -13.25
N LYS A 46 13.54 10.41 -12.04
CA LYS A 46 12.49 10.70 -11.06
C LYS A 46 11.55 11.83 -11.50
N LEU A 47 12.08 12.86 -12.19
CA LEU A 47 11.30 14.01 -12.62
C LEU A 47 10.47 13.74 -13.88
N PHE A 48 11.00 12.98 -14.83
CA PHE A 48 10.42 12.86 -16.18
C PHE A 48 10.08 11.43 -16.60
N GLY A 49 10.44 10.40 -15.82
CA GLY A 49 10.33 8.99 -16.20
C GLY A 49 8.95 8.53 -16.65
N GLU A 50 7.89 9.12 -16.09
CA GLU A 50 6.50 8.83 -16.45
C GLU A 50 5.92 9.78 -17.52
N HIS A 51 6.70 10.83 -17.92
CA HIS A 51 6.20 11.92 -18.76
C HIS A 51 6.96 12.08 -20.07
N ILE A 52 7.96 11.26 -20.33
CA ILE A 52 8.71 11.30 -21.59
C ILE A 52 7.83 10.99 -22.80
N PRO A 53 8.08 11.64 -23.94
CA PRO A 53 9.10 12.64 -24.23
C PRO A 53 8.77 14.04 -23.68
N VAL A 54 9.77 14.71 -23.11
CA VAL A 54 9.67 16.10 -22.67
C VAL A 54 10.70 16.95 -23.43
N VAL A 55 10.26 18.08 -24.00
CA VAL A 55 11.11 19.03 -24.72
C VAL A 55 11.31 20.27 -23.87
N ASP A 56 12.57 20.61 -23.56
CA ASP A 56 12.93 21.77 -22.75
C ASP A 56 13.64 22.83 -23.68
N PHE A 57 13.01 23.97 -23.81
CA PHE A 57 13.50 25.09 -24.62
C PHE A 57 14.36 26.06 -23.81
N GLY A 58 14.60 25.81 -22.53
CA GLY A 58 15.24 26.72 -21.59
C GLY A 58 14.27 27.75 -21.01
N GLU A 59 14.75 28.54 -20.05
CA GLU A 59 14.00 29.63 -19.38
C GLU A 59 12.64 29.18 -18.79
N GLY A 60 12.53 27.87 -18.45
CA GLY A 60 11.31 27.31 -17.88
C GLY A 60 10.23 26.88 -18.89
N THR A 61 10.48 27.07 -20.19
CA THR A 61 9.53 26.67 -21.25
C THR A 61 9.73 25.20 -21.59
N ARG A 62 8.69 24.36 -21.33
CA ARG A 62 8.69 22.93 -21.61
C ARG A 62 7.44 22.52 -22.36
N LEU A 63 7.59 21.56 -23.31
CA LEU A 63 6.47 20.88 -23.95
C LEU A 63 6.47 19.41 -23.56
N TYR A 64 5.29 18.91 -23.24
CA TYR A 64 5.02 17.52 -22.94
C TYR A 64 4.23 16.88 -24.07
N TRP A 65 4.44 15.60 -24.30
CA TRP A 65 3.72 14.84 -25.31
C TRP A 65 2.23 14.67 -24.94
N PRO A 66 1.30 14.76 -25.91
CA PRO A 66 1.50 15.02 -27.35
C PRO A 66 1.59 16.52 -27.69
N PHE A 67 2.46 16.88 -28.62
CA PHE A 67 2.59 18.22 -29.16
C PHE A 67 2.73 18.16 -30.69
N ALA A 68 2.31 19.22 -31.38
CA ALA A 68 2.41 19.36 -32.81
C ALA A 68 3.53 20.35 -33.21
N ARG A 69 3.85 20.41 -34.53
CA ARG A 69 4.81 21.35 -35.12
C ARG A 69 4.56 22.77 -34.65
N ASP A 70 3.28 23.21 -34.66
CA ASP A 70 2.92 24.61 -34.34
C ASP A 70 3.20 24.93 -32.86
N ASP A 71 3.14 23.99 -31.98
CA ASP A 71 3.43 24.17 -30.56
C ASP A 71 4.93 24.36 -30.31
N VAL A 72 5.76 23.64 -31.08
CA VAL A 72 7.23 23.83 -31.09
C VAL A 72 7.59 25.21 -31.62
N LEU A 73 6.97 25.66 -32.72
CA LEU A 73 7.21 26.99 -33.28
C LEU A 73 6.78 28.11 -32.33
N LYS A 74 5.66 27.98 -31.64
CA LYS A 74 5.20 28.91 -30.58
C LYS A 74 6.21 29.00 -29.44
N ALA A 75 6.68 27.85 -28.96
CA ALA A 75 7.66 27.75 -27.86
C ALA A 75 9.00 28.39 -28.25
N LEU A 76 9.44 28.23 -29.51
CA LEU A 76 10.67 28.85 -30.03
C LEU A 76 10.56 30.37 -30.14
N ASN A 77 9.41 30.89 -30.58
CA ASN A 77 9.20 32.34 -30.82
C ASN A 77 8.90 33.12 -29.52
N GLY A 78 8.87 32.49 -28.38
CA GLY A 78 8.53 33.13 -27.11
C GLY A 78 7.07 33.61 -27.01
N ILE A 79 6.21 33.33 -27.99
CA ILE A 79 4.78 33.71 -28.05
C ILE A 79 3.94 32.74 -27.17
N GLY A 80 4.58 31.90 -26.41
CA GLY A 80 4.00 31.03 -25.41
C GLY A 80 4.61 31.21 -24.03
N GLY A 81 5.35 32.29 -23.81
CA GLY A 81 5.92 32.69 -22.53
C GLY A 81 4.92 33.30 -21.55
N GLY A 82 3.65 33.07 -21.78
CA GLY A 82 2.57 33.27 -20.85
C GLY A 82 1.92 31.90 -20.63
N GLU A 83 2.30 31.25 -19.54
CA GLU A 83 1.39 30.32 -18.88
C GLU A 83 0.85 29.14 -19.74
N GLN A 84 1.67 28.50 -20.57
CA GLN A 84 1.62 27.05 -20.61
C GLN A 84 2.51 26.58 -19.47
N ARG A 85 2.10 27.05 -18.33
CA ARG A 85 1.91 26.35 -17.10
C ARG A 85 2.41 24.92 -17.23
N SER A 86 3.39 24.62 -16.42
CA SER A 86 3.56 23.37 -15.67
C SER A 86 2.26 22.71 -15.22
N ASP A 87 1.29 22.55 -16.11
CA ASP A 87 0.30 21.53 -16.11
C ASP A 87 0.94 20.30 -16.77
N VAL A 88 2.11 19.84 -16.20
CA VAL A 88 2.16 18.43 -15.98
C VAL A 88 0.77 18.15 -15.42
N PRO A 89 -0.05 17.30 -16.00
CA PRO A 89 -0.97 16.56 -15.19
C PRO A 89 -0.05 15.69 -14.33
N VAL A 90 0.47 16.25 -13.22
CA VAL A 90 0.39 15.49 -12.01
C VAL A 90 -0.96 14.84 -12.17
N MET A 91 -1.09 13.51 -12.17
CA MET A 91 -2.38 12.85 -12.24
C MET A 91 -3.27 13.35 -11.11
N SER A 92 -3.53 14.60 -11.13
CA SER A 92 -4.70 15.33 -10.76
C SER A 92 -5.34 15.84 -12.05
N SER A 93 -5.55 14.97 -13.03
CA SER A 93 -6.71 15.10 -13.91
C SER A 93 -7.98 14.81 -13.10
N ARG A 94 -8.02 15.31 -11.90
CA ARG A 94 -9.27 15.77 -11.33
C ARG A 94 -9.48 17.11 -12.03
N ALA A 95 -10.17 17.07 -13.18
CA ALA A 95 -10.79 18.21 -13.84
C ALA A 95 -11.21 19.16 -12.72
N ALA A 96 -10.93 20.47 -12.81
CA ALA A 96 -11.18 21.42 -11.74
C ALA A 96 -12.58 21.19 -11.19
N VAL A 97 -12.69 20.36 -10.15
CA VAL A 97 -13.91 19.86 -9.59
C VAL A 97 -14.48 21.05 -8.84
N THR A 98 -15.46 21.72 -9.47
CA THR A 98 -16.08 22.92 -8.93
C THR A 98 -17.34 22.56 -8.15
N GLY A 99 -17.63 23.31 -7.10
CA GLY A 99 -18.85 23.17 -6.32
C GLY A 99 -18.88 21.92 -5.43
N ARG A 100 -20.06 21.31 -5.31
CA ARG A 100 -20.35 20.18 -4.39
C ARG A 100 -19.42 18.98 -4.55
N THR A 101 -18.92 18.74 -5.76
CA THR A 101 -17.99 17.65 -6.04
C THR A 101 -16.59 17.91 -5.44
N ARG A 102 -16.15 19.18 -5.39
CA ARG A 102 -14.91 19.57 -4.73
C ARG A 102 -14.96 19.29 -3.22
N ASP A 103 -16.08 19.61 -2.58
CA ASP A 103 -16.25 19.40 -1.14
C ASP A 103 -16.23 17.90 -0.79
N VAL A 104 -16.85 17.07 -1.64
CA VAL A 104 -16.83 15.61 -1.49
C VAL A 104 -15.38 15.07 -1.63
N VAL A 105 -14.63 15.55 -2.63
CA VAL A 105 -13.24 15.13 -2.83
C VAL A 105 -12.37 15.50 -1.63
N ILE A 106 -12.46 16.75 -1.15
CA ILE A 106 -11.71 17.20 0.03
C ILE A 106 -12.12 16.39 1.28
N PHE A 107 -13.39 16.06 1.42
CA PHE A 107 -13.86 15.23 2.53
C PHE A 107 -13.26 13.82 2.47
N VAL A 108 -13.27 13.19 1.29
CA VAL A 108 -12.69 11.86 1.07
C VAL A 108 -11.18 11.87 1.32
N ASP A 109 -10.46 12.88 0.82
CA ASP A 109 -9.02 13.02 1.04
C ASP A 109 -8.68 13.19 2.53
N LYS A 110 -9.46 14.00 3.26
CA LYS A 110 -9.33 14.11 4.72
C LYS A 110 -9.61 12.79 5.43
N LEU A 111 -10.60 12.02 5.00
CA LEU A 111 -10.92 10.71 5.55
C LEU A 111 -9.76 9.73 5.32
N ILE A 112 -9.23 9.68 4.09
CA ILE A 112 -8.07 8.85 3.73
C ILE A 112 -6.85 9.24 4.58
N TYR A 113 -6.57 10.54 4.73
CA TYR A 113 -5.49 11.03 5.56
C TYR A 113 -5.62 10.60 7.01
N HIS A 114 -6.82 10.75 7.60
CA HIS A 114 -7.09 10.33 8.98
C HIS A 114 -6.96 8.82 9.16
N PHE A 115 -7.48 8.04 8.21
CA PHE A 115 -7.31 6.60 8.20
C PHE A 115 -5.82 6.22 8.11
N ALA A 116 -5.08 6.77 7.15
CA ALA A 116 -3.64 6.51 6.97
C ALA A 116 -2.80 6.96 8.18
N ARG A 117 -3.25 7.97 8.92
CA ARG A 117 -2.61 8.40 10.16
C ARG A 117 -2.83 7.45 11.32
N HIS A 118 -4.01 6.83 11.40
CA HIS A 118 -4.45 6.00 12.53
C HIS A 118 -4.63 4.52 12.15
N TRP A 119 -4.10 4.08 11.02
CA TRP A 119 -4.31 2.74 10.46
C TRP A 119 -3.98 1.62 11.44
N ILE A 120 -2.90 1.76 12.26
CA ILE A 120 -2.53 0.76 13.27
C ILE A 120 -3.65 0.62 14.32
N ALA A 121 -4.21 1.74 14.79
CA ALA A 121 -5.28 1.71 15.78
C ALA A 121 -6.56 1.06 15.21
N VAL A 122 -6.87 1.36 13.94
CA VAL A 122 -8.01 0.77 13.25
C VAL A 122 -7.83 -0.75 13.09
N ILE A 123 -6.67 -1.20 12.59
CA ILE A 123 -6.40 -2.64 12.45
C ILE A 123 -6.33 -3.32 13.83
N ALA A 124 -5.72 -2.68 14.84
CA ALA A 124 -5.70 -3.21 16.19
C ALA A 124 -7.11 -3.38 16.77
N LEU A 125 -8.00 -2.43 16.52
CA LEU A 125 -9.40 -2.54 16.94
C LEU A 125 -10.09 -3.73 16.26
N PHE A 126 -9.98 -3.87 14.94
CA PHE A 126 -10.60 -4.97 14.20
C PHE A 126 -10.04 -6.32 14.61
N ILE A 127 -8.72 -6.47 14.64
CA ILE A 127 -8.09 -7.74 15.06
C ILE A 127 -8.33 -8.01 16.54
N GLY A 128 -8.34 -6.97 17.39
CA GLY A 128 -8.66 -7.11 18.82
C GLY A 128 -10.08 -7.59 19.07
N LEU A 129 -11.06 -7.05 18.36
CA LEU A 129 -12.45 -7.54 18.40
C LEU A 129 -12.54 -8.97 17.87
N TYR A 130 -11.90 -9.26 16.72
CA TYR A 130 -11.89 -10.57 16.11
C TYR A 130 -11.23 -11.63 17.01
N ALA A 131 -10.13 -11.29 17.69
CA ALA A 131 -9.45 -12.16 18.63
C ALA A 131 -10.18 -12.28 19.97
N GLY A 132 -10.85 -11.22 20.42
CA GLY A 132 -11.46 -11.13 21.76
C GLY A 132 -12.87 -11.73 21.86
N LEU A 133 -13.70 -11.55 20.83
CA LEU A 133 -15.08 -12.07 20.84
C LEU A 133 -15.20 -13.56 21.14
N PRO A 134 -14.32 -14.46 20.65
CA PRO A 134 -14.35 -15.88 20.99
C PRO A 134 -14.21 -16.19 22.49
N PHE A 135 -13.50 -15.32 23.24
CA PHE A 135 -13.36 -15.43 24.68
C PHE A 135 -14.60 -14.91 25.42
N LEU A 136 -15.37 -14.02 24.81
CA LEU A 136 -16.61 -13.50 25.36
C LEU A 136 -17.73 -14.56 25.31
N ALA A 137 -17.76 -15.40 24.27
CA ALA A 137 -18.79 -16.40 24.06
C ALA A 137 -18.98 -17.37 25.30
N PRO A 138 -17.92 -18.00 25.84
CA PRO A 138 -18.06 -18.86 27.02
C PRO A 138 -18.51 -18.10 28.29
N VAL A 139 -18.13 -16.85 28.45
CA VAL A 139 -18.54 -15.99 29.56
C VAL A 139 -20.04 -15.68 29.48
N LEU A 140 -20.52 -15.33 28.28
CA LEU A 140 -21.94 -15.08 28.02
C LEU A 140 -22.76 -16.35 28.26
N MET A 141 -22.28 -17.51 27.77
CA MET A 141 -22.93 -18.80 27.97
C MET A 141 -23.03 -19.14 29.46
N ALA A 142 -21.95 -18.99 30.23
CA ALA A 142 -21.93 -19.26 31.67
C ALA A 142 -22.84 -18.30 32.45
N LYS A 143 -23.09 -17.09 31.95
CA LYS A 143 -24.00 -16.10 32.56
C LYS A 143 -25.48 -16.26 32.13
N GLY A 144 -25.80 -17.21 31.27
CA GLY A 144 -27.17 -17.45 30.78
C GLY A 144 -27.58 -16.64 29.58
N TYR A 145 -26.68 -15.83 28.98
CA TYR A 145 -26.92 -15.09 27.72
C TYR A 145 -26.69 -15.99 26.49
N THR A 146 -27.47 -17.08 26.42
CA THR A 146 -27.29 -18.19 25.46
C THR A 146 -27.43 -17.73 24.01
N ASP A 147 -28.37 -16.83 23.70
CA ASP A 147 -28.61 -16.38 22.32
C ASP A 147 -27.42 -15.57 21.78
N LEU A 148 -26.89 -14.64 22.57
CA LEU A 148 -25.72 -13.85 22.21
C LEU A 148 -24.47 -14.74 22.08
N ALA A 149 -24.29 -15.69 22.97
CA ALA A 149 -23.20 -16.65 22.89
C ALA A 149 -23.28 -17.48 21.59
N ASN A 150 -24.48 -17.98 21.26
CA ASN A 150 -24.72 -18.78 20.06
C ASN A 150 -24.48 -17.97 18.75
N ILE A 151 -24.80 -16.69 18.74
CA ILE A 151 -24.46 -15.81 17.60
C ILE A 151 -22.94 -15.79 17.39
N ILE A 152 -22.15 -15.61 18.46
CA ILE A 152 -20.69 -15.62 18.36
C ILE A 152 -20.19 -16.99 17.91
N TYR A 153 -20.63 -18.11 18.54
CA TYR A 153 -20.23 -19.45 18.11
C TYR A 153 -20.53 -19.69 16.63
N SER A 154 -21.72 -19.30 16.18
CA SER A 154 -22.12 -19.45 14.77
C SER A 154 -21.29 -18.62 13.81
N ALA A 155 -21.00 -17.37 14.15
CA ALA A 155 -20.15 -16.50 13.34
C ALA A 155 -18.72 -17.06 13.18
N TYR A 156 -18.16 -17.61 14.26
CA TYR A 156 -16.80 -18.15 14.24
C TYR A 156 -16.70 -19.58 13.70
N ARG A 157 -17.82 -20.27 13.47
CA ARG A 157 -17.83 -21.60 12.85
C ARG A 157 -17.30 -21.61 11.41
N PHE A 158 -17.40 -20.50 10.70
CA PHE A 158 -16.80 -20.36 9.35
C PHE A 158 -15.28 -20.36 9.40
N ALA A 159 -14.66 -19.88 10.47
CA ALA A 159 -13.21 -19.79 10.61
C ALA A 159 -12.62 -21.00 11.35
N CYS A 160 -13.37 -21.63 12.28
CA CYS A 160 -12.89 -22.70 13.13
C CYS A 160 -13.95 -23.78 13.33
N HIS A 161 -13.54 -25.06 13.26
CA HIS A 161 -14.44 -26.21 13.49
C HIS A 161 -14.94 -26.35 14.95
N GLN A 162 -14.38 -25.59 15.89
CA GLN A 162 -14.79 -25.54 17.30
C GLN A 162 -14.87 -26.92 17.95
N LEU A 163 -13.90 -27.80 17.71
CA LEU A 163 -13.87 -29.14 18.34
C LEU A 163 -13.50 -29.00 19.80
N PRO A 164 -14.33 -29.58 20.76
CA PRO A 164 -14.06 -29.47 22.20
C PRO A 164 -12.68 -29.97 22.62
N SER A 165 -12.19 -31.05 22.02
CA SER A 165 -10.87 -31.63 22.29
C SER A 165 -9.70 -30.75 21.83
N ARG A 166 -9.97 -29.68 21.08
CA ARG A 166 -8.98 -28.79 20.51
C ARG A 166 -9.16 -27.31 20.87
N SER A 167 -10.03 -27.02 21.84
CA SER A 167 -10.36 -25.66 22.28
C SER A 167 -10.09 -25.48 23.77
N TYR A 168 -9.83 -24.24 24.17
CA TYR A 168 -9.76 -23.86 25.58
C TYR A 168 -11.16 -23.79 26.19
N PHE A 169 -11.24 -23.85 27.52
CA PHE A 169 -12.47 -23.73 28.27
C PHE A 169 -12.36 -22.60 29.30
N ILE A 170 -13.39 -21.79 29.42
CA ILE A 170 -13.53 -20.71 30.39
C ILE A 170 -14.88 -20.91 31.11
N LEU A 171 -14.88 -20.94 32.44
CA LEU A 171 -16.08 -21.18 33.26
C LEU A 171 -16.84 -22.46 32.84
N GLY A 172 -16.13 -23.51 32.44
CA GLY A 172 -16.72 -24.76 31.97
C GLY A 172 -17.31 -24.73 30.56
N GLN A 173 -17.26 -23.60 29.90
CA GLN A 173 -17.74 -23.40 28.51
C GLN A 173 -16.58 -23.29 27.53
N GLN A 174 -16.76 -23.84 26.33
CA GLN A 174 -15.75 -23.85 25.29
C GLN A 174 -15.52 -22.45 24.70
N VAL A 175 -14.26 -22.07 24.44
CA VAL A 175 -13.91 -20.88 23.64
C VAL A 175 -14.29 -21.12 22.17
N ALA A 176 -14.80 -20.09 21.46
CA ALA A 176 -15.27 -20.21 20.09
C ALA A 176 -14.13 -20.35 19.06
N TYR A 177 -12.91 -20.61 19.52
CA TYR A 177 -11.71 -20.90 18.72
C TYR A 177 -11.02 -22.19 19.17
N CYS A 178 -10.31 -22.85 18.27
CA CYS A 178 -9.36 -23.90 18.65
C CYS A 178 -8.07 -23.29 19.23
N HIS A 179 -7.25 -24.11 19.90
CA HIS A 179 -5.96 -23.70 20.49
C HIS A 179 -5.07 -22.93 19.51
N ARG A 180 -5.04 -23.37 18.23
CA ARG A 180 -4.20 -22.77 17.19
C ARG A 180 -4.70 -21.40 16.78
N ASP A 181 -5.99 -21.27 16.46
CA ASP A 181 -6.59 -19.99 16.06
C ASP A 181 -6.54 -18.97 17.19
N THR A 182 -6.81 -19.42 18.44
CA THR A 182 -6.63 -18.58 19.63
C THR A 182 -5.22 -18.00 19.69
N ALA A 183 -4.19 -18.83 19.49
CA ALA A 183 -2.80 -18.40 19.56
C ALA A 183 -2.42 -17.48 18.39
N ILE A 184 -2.87 -17.79 17.16
CA ILE A 184 -2.60 -16.98 15.96
C ILE A 184 -3.13 -15.56 16.15
N TYR A 185 -4.44 -15.41 16.43
CA TYR A 185 -5.08 -14.09 16.46
C TYR A 185 -4.69 -13.28 17.69
N THR A 186 -4.45 -13.94 18.84
CA THR A 186 -3.93 -13.27 20.04
C THR A 186 -2.51 -12.77 19.81
N ALA A 187 -1.63 -13.59 19.23
CA ALA A 187 -0.26 -13.20 18.92
C ALA A 187 -0.21 -12.09 17.86
N LEU A 188 -1.06 -12.18 16.82
CA LEU A 188 -1.20 -11.14 15.81
C LEU A 188 -1.65 -9.81 16.43
N PHE A 189 -2.67 -9.82 17.28
CA PHE A 189 -3.15 -8.63 17.99
C PHE A 189 -2.05 -7.99 18.84
N LEU A 190 -1.37 -8.79 19.68
CA LEU A 190 -0.27 -8.30 20.50
C LEU A 190 0.89 -7.75 19.68
N ALA A 191 1.20 -8.40 18.55
CA ALA A 191 2.24 -7.92 17.62
C ALA A 191 1.87 -6.57 16.99
N ILE A 192 0.59 -6.34 16.62
CA ILE A 192 0.11 -5.06 16.12
C ILE A 192 0.27 -3.96 17.16
N ILE A 193 -0.10 -4.24 18.42
CA ILE A 193 0.07 -3.29 19.53
C ILE A 193 1.54 -2.95 19.72
N LEU A 194 2.40 -3.98 19.81
CA LEU A 194 3.84 -3.80 19.99
C LEU A 194 4.47 -3.04 18.82
N PHE A 195 4.04 -3.34 17.58
CA PHE A 195 4.48 -2.65 16.38
C PHE A 195 4.24 -1.13 16.47
N GLY A 196 3.12 -0.70 17.04
CA GLY A 196 2.82 0.71 17.26
C GLY A 196 3.96 1.47 17.98
N PHE A 197 4.70 0.81 18.87
CA PHE A 197 5.82 1.40 19.61
C PHE A 197 7.16 1.30 18.86
N VAL A 198 7.36 0.28 18.03
CA VAL A 198 8.65 0.00 17.37
C VAL A 198 8.65 0.30 15.86
N ARG A 199 7.55 0.71 15.27
CA ARG A 199 7.32 0.87 13.83
C ARG A 199 8.41 1.61 13.07
N ARG A 200 9.05 2.61 13.71
CA ARG A 200 10.11 3.43 13.10
C ARG A 200 11.47 2.73 13.01
N ARG A 201 11.65 1.60 13.71
CA ARG A 201 12.92 0.88 13.83
C ARG A 201 12.87 -0.54 13.27
N LEU A 202 11.68 -1.10 13.16
CA LEU A 202 11.50 -2.48 12.76
C LEU A 202 11.58 -2.61 11.24
N LYS A 203 12.60 -3.33 10.77
CA LYS A 203 12.73 -3.68 9.35
C LYS A 203 11.81 -4.87 9.00
N PRO A 204 11.33 -4.97 7.75
CA PRO A 204 10.56 -6.12 7.28
C PRO A 204 11.31 -7.43 7.51
N LEU A 205 10.59 -8.46 7.91
CA LEU A 205 11.14 -9.81 8.04
C LEU A 205 11.44 -10.36 6.64
N PRO A 206 12.67 -10.87 6.36
CA PRO A 206 12.94 -11.51 5.09
C PRO A 206 12.09 -12.79 4.92
N LEU A 207 11.72 -13.11 3.67
CA LEU A 207 10.86 -14.28 3.38
C LEU A 207 11.41 -15.58 3.94
N LEU A 208 12.74 -15.79 3.93
CA LEU A 208 13.39 -16.95 4.54
C LEU A 208 13.17 -16.99 6.05
N GLY A 209 13.27 -15.85 6.73
CA GLY A 209 12.99 -15.75 8.17
C GLY A 209 11.53 -16.07 8.48
N TYR A 210 10.60 -15.58 7.66
CA TYR A 210 9.19 -15.93 7.77
C TYR A 210 8.96 -17.43 7.57
N ALA A 211 9.56 -18.04 6.53
CA ALA A 211 9.46 -19.47 6.27
C ALA A 211 9.94 -20.31 7.47
N VAL A 212 11.02 -19.91 8.11
CA VAL A 212 11.53 -20.58 9.34
C VAL A 212 10.51 -20.47 10.48
N LEU A 213 9.88 -19.31 10.68
CA LEU A 213 8.88 -19.13 11.76
C LEU A 213 7.61 -19.94 11.54
N ILE A 214 7.17 -20.10 10.30
CA ILE A 214 5.94 -20.85 9.99
C ILE A 214 6.17 -22.36 9.79
N ALA A 215 7.41 -22.79 9.52
CA ALA A 215 7.75 -24.20 9.30
C ALA A 215 7.26 -25.14 10.42
N PRO A 216 7.39 -24.81 11.71
CA PRO A 216 6.86 -25.68 12.78
C PRO A 216 5.36 -25.92 12.68
N MET A 217 4.58 -24.90 12.27
CA MET A 217 3.14 -25.04 12.08
C MET A 217 2.81 -25.89 10.85
N ALA A 218 3.56 -25.71 9.75
CA ALA A 218 3.42 -26.50 8.54
C ALA A 218 3.72 -27.99 8.81
N VAL A 219 4.82 -28.30 9.50
CA VAL A 219 5.19 -29.65 9.91
C VAL A 219 4.13 -30.27 10.82
N ASP A 220 3.66 -29.52 11.84
CA ASP A 220 2.61 -29.99 12.75
C ASP A 220 1.30 -30.27 11.99
N GLY A 221 0.91 -29.40 11.05
CA GLY A 221 -0.29 -29.56 10.24
C GLY A 221 -0.22 -30.75 9.30
N VAL A 222 0.90 -30.88 8.54
CA VAL A 222 1.10 -31.98 7.57
C VAL A 222 1.18 -33.33 8.27
N THR A 223 1.95 -33.47 9.36
CA THR A 223 2.07 -34.73 10.09
C THR A 223 0.75 -35.19 10.70
N GLN A 224 -0.12 -34.23 11.10
CA GLN A 224 -1.45 -34.52 11.56
C GLN A 224 -2.40 -34.91 10.42
N LEU A 225 -2.29 -34.24 9.26
CA LEU A 225 -3.13 -34.52 8.08
C LEU A 225 -2.90 -35.94 7.56
N VAL A 226 -1.65 -36.40 7.51
CA VAL A 226 -1.30 -37.74 7.07
C VAL A 226 -1.44 -38.81 8.18
N GLY A 227 -1.98 -38.44 9.35
CA GLY A 227 -2.27 -39.37 10.42
C GLY A 227 -1.07 -39.89 11.23
N LEU A 228 0.14 -39.32 11.03
CA LEU A 228 1.34 -39.76 11.73
C LEU A 228 1.33 -39.48 13.22
N ARG A 229 0.60 -38.43 13.65
CA ARG A 229 0.46 -38.08 15.07
C ARG A 229 -0.76 -37.21 15.35
N VAL A 230 -1.15 -37.13 16.62
CA VAL A 230 -2.13 -36.13 17.11
C VAL A 230 -1.38 -35.01 17.80
N SER A 231 -1.57 -33.77 17.30
CA SER A 231 -0.97 -32.59 17.90
C SER A 231 -1.61 -32.27 19.27
N ASN A 232 -0.77 -31.89 20.23
CA ASN A 232 -1.24 -31.46 21.57
C ASN A 232 -1.53 -29.96 21.62
N TRP A 233 -2.14 -29.49 22.71
CA TRP A 233 -2.52 -28.08 22.84
C TRP A 233 -1.31 -27.14 22.92
N GLN A 234 -0.20 -27.56 23.59
CA GLN A 234 1.02 -26.74 23.70
C GLN A 234 1.63 -26.45 22.32
N LEU A 235 1.80 -27.51 21.53
CA LEU A 235 2.38 -27.40 20.20
C LEU A 235 1.53 -26.52 19.28
N ARG A 236 0.20 -26.69 19.33
CA ARG A 236 -0.75 -25.85 18.57
C ARG A 236 -0.67 -24.40 18.97
N THR A 237 -0.52 -24.11 20.26
CA THR A 237 -0.41 -22.75 20.79
C THR A 237 0.91 -22.12 20.38
N ILE A 238 2.05 -22.83 20.55
CA ILE A 238 3.37 -22.31 20.17
C ILE A 238 3.46 -22.06 18.68
N THR A 239 3.08 -23.06 17.86
CA THR A 239 3.16 -22.94 16.40
C THR A 239 2.20 -21.87 15.85
N GLY A 240 1.01 -21.75 16.44
CA GLY A 240 0.06 -20.70 16.11
C GLY A 240 0.58 -19.31 16.46
N ALA A 241 1.20 -19.15 17.64
CA ALA A 241 1.79 -17.87 18.05
C ALA A 241 2.95 -17.46 17.14
N LEU A 242 3.84 -18.39 16.78
CA LEU A 242 4.93 -18.13 15.83
C LEU A 242 4.40 -17.69 14.46
N PHE A 243 3.34 -18.33 13.97
CA PHE A 243 2.69 -17.93 12.74
C PHE A 243 2.10 -16.52 12.81
N GLY A 244 1.37 -16.19 13.88
CA GLY A 244 0.76 -14.87 14.08
C GLY A 244 1.82 -13.76 14.20
N LEU A 245 2.87 -13.98 15.00
CA LEU A 245 3.98 -13.05 15.16
C LEU A 245 4.76 -12.87 13.84
N GLY A 246 5.09 -13.95 13.14
CA GLY A 246 5.82 -13.92 11.88
C GLY A 246 5.03 -13.18 10.80
N SER A 247 3.73 -13.44 10.70
CA SER A 247 2.84 -12.77 9.73
C SER A 247 2.72 -11.27 10.01
N ALA A 248 2.61 -10.88 11.28
CA ALA A 248 2.64 -9.47 11.66
C ALA A 248 3.97 -8.80 11.31
N TRP A 249 5.09 -9.45 11.66
CA TRP A 249 6.43 -8.91 11.40
C TRP A 249 6.74 -8.80 9.90
N LEU A 250 6.24 -9.73 9.09
CA LEU A 250 6.35 -9.64 7.64
C LEU A 250 5.53 -8.48 7.08
N ALA A 251 4.25 -8.38 7.46
CA ALA A 251 3.31 -7.50 6.78
C ALA A 251 3.32 -6.04 7.28
N LEU A 252 3.41 -5.83 8.61
CA LEU A 252 3.21 -4.50 9.20
C LEU A 252 4.22 -3.43 8.74
N PRO A 253 5.52 -3.73 8.55
CA PRO A 253 6.46 -2.72 8.06
C PRO A 253 6.16 -2.26 6.63
N TYR A 254 5.75 -3.17 5.74
CA TYR A 254 5.34 -2.79 4.37
C TYR A 254 4.06 -1.95 4.37
N LEU A 255 3.09 -2.29 5.24
CA LEU A 255 1.89 -1.48 5.41
C LEU A 255 2.20 -0.09 5.96
N GLU A 256 3.15 0.02 6.91
CA GLU A 256 3.59 1.33 7.43
C GLU A 256 4.18 2.20 6.31
N GLU A 257 5.03 1.63 5.46
CA GLU A 257 5.62 2.34 4.30
C GLU A 257 4.52 2.82 3.35
N ALA A 258 3.61 1.92 2.94
CA ALA A 258 2.50 2.27 2.06
C ALA A 258 1.58 3.36 2.65
N PHE A 259 1.26 3.29 3.94
CA PHE A 259 0.44 4.32 4.59
C PHE A 259 1.18 5.64 4.81
N GLN A 260 2.51 5.61 4.95
CA GLN A 260 3.32 6.83 4.96
C GLN A 260 3.28 7.53 3.61
N ASP A 261 3.43 6.80 2.51
CA ASP A 261 3.38 7.33 1.15
C ASP A 261 1.99 7.94 0.85
N ILE A 262 0.91 7.21 1.19
CA ILE A 262 -0.46 7.72 1.04
C ILE A 262 -0.64 9.01 1.84
N ARG A 263 -0.19 9.04 3.09
CA ARG A 263 -0.32 10.21 3.96
C ARG A 263 0.44 11.41 3.41
N GLN A 264 1.65 11.20 2.89
CA GLN A 264 2.46 12.26 2.31
C GLN A 264 1.82 12.78 1.03
N SER A 265 1.41 11.91 0.12
CA SER A 265 0.72 12.29 -1.12
C SER A 265 -0.57 13.10 -0.87
N VAL A 266 -1.40 12.67 0.09
CA VAL A 266 -2.64 13.40 0.42
C VAL A 266 -2.35 14.70 1.16
N ALA A 267 -1.33 14.77 2.02
CA ALA A 267 -0.93 16.00 2.70
C ALA A 267 -0.46 17.06 1.71
N ASP A 268 0.33 16.68 0.71
CA ASP A 268 0.81 17.55 -0.36
C ASP A 268 -0.36 18.11 -1.20
N GLN A 269 -1.37 17.26 -1.50
CA GLN A 269 -2.57 17.66 -2.24
C GLN A 269 -3.46 18.64 -1.45
N LEU A 270 -3.53 18.49 -0.13
CA LEU A 270 -4.33 19.34 0.74
C LEU A 270 -3.58 20.58 1.27
N HIS A 271 -2.31 20.77 0.87
CA HIS A 271 -1.44 21.83 1.40
C HIS A 271 -1.37 21.85 2.93
N LEU A 272 -1.30 20.66 3.57
CA LEU A 272 -1.26 20.46 5.02
C LEU A 272 0.18 20.36 5.58
N THR A 273 1.19 20.71 4.79
CA THR A 273 2.62 20.74 5.20
C THR A 273 3.01 22.08 5.76
#